data_fd64b575460c3f182fc15c13763f4ac1
#
_entry.id   fd64b575460c3f182fc15c13763f4ac1
#
_cell.length_a   1.000
_cell.length_b   1.000
_cell.length_c   1.000
_cell.angle_alpha   90.00
_cell.angle_beta   90.00
_cell.angle_gamma   90.00
#
_symmetry.space_group_name_H-M   'P 1'
#
loop_
_entity.id
_entity.type
_entity.pdbx_description
1 polymer ?
#
loop_
_entity_poly.entity_id
_entity_poly.type
_entity_poly.pdbx_seq_one_letter_code
_entity_poly.pdbx_strand_id
1 'polypeptide(L)'
;MTLATRTATDTLQQTLPWGTHERLVFGRALLRSTGFPAEGLALLDSDDILPLLDSFLAGDIDRTHFEKEYTSREESGARALINVLKDDAVSRAIAWQNPTAWRSFESLSSTSGINASTRRKVRQLALYWQRYCSKAETIGYFGPFAWAEVDPEASAVEFISSDHLIDRSHVAMEAWAVIEIGKALASRADLQWWMPPILSPAVDLNMERGTVTVAGHQPRRVREDEARVLFLTDGTRPAAQIAKSLDMEPERLRRILVAHERRHTVIWDANIPVSVHAWDILHERIAQIGDAGLRDEATAVLTRFDELLEVIRNIPDARSLTEATESLSRLFETVTGTSSNRRAGQAYAARSLCYLDCTRAGTAKVGTRLLEALDAPLNLVLQSADWFAATLAKE
;
A
#
# COMPACT_ATOMS: atom_id res chain seq x y z
N MET A 1 -22.24 -1.31 -13.71
CA MET A 1 -20.99 -1.84 -13.13
C MET A 1 -21.26 -2.94 -12.08
N THR A 2 -22.26 -3.79 -12.29
CA THR A 2 -22.77 -4.74 -11.26
C THR A 2 -22.54 -6.22 -11.61
N LEU A 3 -21.91 -6.54 -12.74
CA LEU A 3 -21.71 -7.93 -13.19
C LEU A 3 -20.31 -8.49 -12.91
N ALA A 4 -19.27 -7.64 -12.79
CA ALA A 4 -17.92 -8.11 -12.53
C ALA A 4 -17.65 -8.44 -11.06
N THR A 5 -18.42 -7.88 -10.14
CA THR A 5 -18.26 -8.10 -8.69
C THR A 5 -18.88 -9.44 -8.24
N ARG A 6 -19.90 -9.92 -8.92
CA ARG A 6 -20.53 -11.20 -8.58
C ARG A 6 -19.66 -12.43 -8.84
N THR A 7 -18.90 -12.43 -9.94
CA THR A 7 -18.04 -13.56 -10.31
C THR A 7 -16.80 -13.74 -9.42
N ALA A 8 -16.25 -12.64 -8.87
CA ALA A 8 -15.11 -12.73 -7.95
C ALA A 8 -15.51 -13.24 -6.57
N THR A 9 -16.69 -12.85 -6.09
CA THR A 9 -17.20 -13.26 -4.77
C THR A 9 -17.64 -14.73 -4.76
N ASP A 10 -18.25 -15.23 -5.83
CA ASP A 10 -18.67 -16.63 -5.93
C ASP A 10 -17.48 -17.62 -5.98
N THR A 11 -16.34 -17.21 -6.53
CA THR A 11 -15.14 -18.06 -6.60
C THR A 11 -14.34 -18.09 -5.28
N LEU A 12 -14.49 -17.08 -4.42
CA LEU A 12 -13.90 -17.07 -3.07
C LEU A 12 -14.71 -17.94 -2.08
N GLN A 13 -15.95 -18.30 -2.41
CA GLN A 13 -16.83 -19.08 -1.53
C GLN A 13 -16.71 -20.59 -1.69
N GLN A 14 -15.89 -21.10 -2.61
CA GLN A 14 -15.59 -22.54 -2.62
C GLN A 14 -14.70 -22.84 -1.40
N THR A 15 -15.32 -23.47 -0.41
CA THR A 15 -14.63 -24.02 0.75
C THR A 15 -14.43 -25.51 0.58
N LEU A 16 -13.26 -25.99 0.98
CA LEU A 16 -12.89 -27.39 0.95
C LEU A 16 -12.75 -27.90 2.39
N PRO A 17 -13.15 -29.15 2.69
CA PRO A 17 -12.85 -29.78 3.97
C PRO A 17 -11.33 -29.85 4.15
N TRP A 18 -10.86 -29.50 5.35
CA TRP A 18 -9.44 -29.51 5.64
C TRP A 18 -9.14 -30.14 7.00
N GLY A 19 -8.19 -31.08 6.99
CA GLY A 19 -7.71 -31.74 8.18
C GLY A 19 -8.72 -32.66 8.87
N THR A 20 -8.38 -33.05 10.09
CA THR A 20 -9.18 -33.96 10.92
C THR A 20 -10.23 -33.24 11.77
N HIS A 21 -10.35 -31.92 11.69
CA HIS A 21 -11.07 -31.06 12.63
C HIS A 21 -12.36 -30.44 12.05
N GLU A 22 -12.92 -31.00 10.98
CA GLU A 22 -14.15 -30.50 10.34
C GLU A 22 -14.09 -29.01 9.93
N ARG A 23 -12.88 -28.48 9.72
CA ARG A 23 -12.70 -27.10 9.28
C ARG A 23 -12.81 -26.99 7.78
N LEU A 24 -13.15 -25.79 7.34
CA LEU A 24 -13.21 -25.45 5.91
C LEU A 24 -12.11 -24.43 5.60
N VAL A 25 -11.45 -24.62 4.46
CA VAL A 25 -10.52 -23.65 3.90
C VAL A 25 -11.07 -23.08 2.59
N PHE A 26 -10.68 -21.86 2.26
CA PHE A 26 -10.98 -21.32 0.94
C PHE A 26 -10.28 -22.15 -0.15
N GLY A 27 -10.94 -22.33 -1.28
CA GLY A 27 -10.38 -23.03 -2.44
C GLY A 27 -9.20 -22.31 -3.12
N ARG A 28 -8.83 -21.13 -2.58
CA ARG A 28 -7.70 -20.34 -3.05
C ARG A 28 -6.88 -19.82 -1.88
N ALA A 29 -5.57 -19.78 -2.06
CA ALA A 29 -4.61 -19.17 -1.15
C ALA A 29 -3.84 -18.04 -1.84
N LEU A 30 -3.48 -17.02 -1.09
CA LEU A 30 -2.59 -15.97 -1.58
C LEU A 30 -1.15 -16.43 -1.37
N LEU A 31 -0.43 -16.66 -2.46
CA LEU A 31 0.99 -17.02 -2.47
C LEU A 31 1.81 -15.77 -2.79
N ARG A 32 2.65 -15.34 -1.88
CA ARG A 32 3.60 -14.24 -2.10
C ARG A 32 4.99 -14.81 -2.36
N SER A 33 5.68 -14.27 -3.37
CA SER A 33 7.02 -14.71 -3.77
C SER A 33 8.04 -13.58 -3.71
N THR A 34 9.32 -13.90 -3.90
CA THR A 34 10.38 -12.92 -4.13
C THR A 34 10.11 -12.11 -5.40
N GLY A 35 10.68 -10.92 -5.51
CA GLY A 35 10.50 -10.06 -6.70
C GLY A 35 11.08 -10.69 -7.96
N PHE A 36 12.28 -11.28 -7.81
CA PHE A 36 13.05 -11.89 -8.89
C PHE A 36 13.42 -13.33 -8.54
N PRO A 37 13.80 -14.17 -9.54
CA PRO A 37 14.19 -15.55 -9.32
C PRO A 37 15.37 -15.69 -8.35
N ALA A 38 15.35 -16.73 -7.50
CA ALA A 38 16.42 -17.00 -6.54
C ALA A 38 17.76 -17.33 -7.22
N GLU A 39 17.72 -17.85 -8.44
CA GLU A 39 18.89 -18.12 -9.29
C GLU A 39 19.71 -16.86 -9.56
N GLY A 40 19.07 -15.68 -9.49
CA GLY A 40 19.76 -14.39 -9.58
C GLY A 40 20.82 -14.17 -8.50
N LEU A 41 20.77 -14.91 -7.39
CA LEU A 41 21.80 -14.88 -6.35
C LEU A 41 23.16 -15.40 -6.85
N ALA A 42 23.18 -16.23 -7.88
CA ALA A 42 24.43 -16.70 -8.48
C ALA A 42 25.31 -15.57 -9.01
N LEU A 43 24.73 -14.39 -9.33
CA LEU A 43 25.54 -13.20 -9.68
C LEU A 43 26.35 -12.64 -8.52
N LEU A 44 26.05 -13.05 -7.29
CA LEU A 44 26.75 -12.63 -6.06
C LEU A 44 27.70 -13.70 -5.57
N ASP A 45 27.79 -14.81 -6.31
CA ASP A 45 28.64 -15.96 -5.96
C ASP A 45 30.12 -15.59 -6.13
N SER A 46 30.93 -16.16 -5.26
CA SER A 46 32.38 -16.00 -5.21
C SER A 46 33.14 -17.27 -5.55
N ASP A 47 32.48 -18.28 -6.13
CA ASP A 47 33.10 -19.56 -6.45
C ASP A 47 34.35 -19.44 -7.32
N ASP A 48 34.39 -18.45 -8.20
CA ASP A 48 35.58 -18.15 -8.99
C ASP A 48 36.76 -17.58 -8.17
N ILE A 49 36.49 -16.98 -7.01
CA ILE A 49 37.50 -16.33 -6.15
C ILE A 49 38.10 -17.32 -5.18
N LEU A 50 37.32 -18.31 -4.71
CA LEU A 50 37.77 -19.28 -3.70
C LEU A 50 38.99 -20.09 -4.18
N PRO A 51 39.00 -20.69 -5.40
CA PRO A 51 40.19 -21.39 -5.90
C PRO A 51 41.42 -20.49 -6.04
N LEU A 52 41.22 -19.22 -6.42
CA LEU A 52 42.29 -18.25 -6.49
C LEU A 52 42.89 -17.94 -5.11
N LEU A 53 42.02 -17.80 -4.10
CA LEU A 53 42.45 -17.58 -2.71
C LEU A 53 43.18 -18.79 -2.17
N ASP A 54 42.69 -20.01 -2.44
CA ASP A 54 43.32 -21.26 -2.01
C ASP A 54 44.73 -21.38 -2.60
N SER A 55 44.90 -21.11 -3.90
CA SER A 55 46.23 -21.12 -4.55
C SER A 55 47.19 -20.09 -3.96
N PHE A 56 46.66 -18.93 -3.56
CA PHE A 56 47.47 -17.88 -2.92
C PHE A 56 47.89 -18.31 -1.50
N LEU A 57 46.97 -18.91 -0.72
CA LEU A 57 47.25 -19.38 0.63
C LEU A 57 48.21 -20.59 0.63
N ALA A 58 48.10 -21.44 -0.40
CA ALA A 58 49.07 -22.57 -0.59
C ALA A 58 50.45 -22.09 -1.03
N GLY A 59 50.62 -20.84 -1.45
CA GLY A 59 51.89 -20.29 -1.97
C GLY A 59 52.18 -20.65 -3.43
N ASP A 60 51.17 -21.17 -4.16
CA ASP A 60 51.25 -21.53 -5.58
C ASP A 60 51.36 -20.29 -6.48
N ILE A 61 50.80 -19.16 -6.04
CA ILE A 61 50.83 -17.86 -6.70
C ILE A 61 51.32 -16.77 -5.75
N ASP A 62 52.03 -15.79 -6.32
CA ASP A 62 52.46 -14.63 -5.55
C ASP A 62 51.33 -13.57 -5.37
N ARG A 63 51.61 -12.61 -4.50
CA ARG A 63 50.64 -11.54 -4.21
C ARG A 63 50.30 -10.69 -5.44
N THR A 64 51.24 -10.43 -6.30
CA THR A 64 51.03 -9.60 -7.48
C THR A 64 50.10 -10.28 -8.45
N HIS A 65 50.25 -11.58 -8.66
CA HIS A 65 49.37 -12.39 -9.48
C HIS A 65 47.95 -12.48 -8.85
N PHE A 66 47.86 -12.74 -7.53
CA PHE A 66 46.59 -12.77 -6.81
C PHE A 66 45.86 -11.44 -6.96
N GLU A 67 46.46 -10.30 -6.67
CA GLU A 67 45.84 -8.98 -6.75
C GLU A 67 45.35 -8.66 -8.16
N LYS A 68 46.08 -9.03 -9.18
CA LYS A 68 45.69 -8.82 -10.58
C LYS A 68 44.45 -9.65 -10.94
N GLU A 69 44.48 -10.94 -10.66
CA GLU A 69 43.39 -11.85 -10.97
C GLU A 69 42.13 -11.52 -10.13
N TYR A 70 42.31 -11.21 -8.85
CA TYR A 70 41.24 -10.76 -7.99
C TYR A 70 40.55 -9.51 -8.53
N THR A 71 41.31 -8.50 -8.91
CA THR A 71 40.79 -7.25 -9.48
C THR A 71 40.02 -7.50 -10.77
N SER A 72 40.55 -8.38 -11.65
CA SER A 72 39.88 -8.75 -12.90
C SER A 72 38.53 -9.42 -12.66
N ARG A 73 38.45 -10.34 -11.69
CA ARG A 73 37.21 -11.05 -11.32
C ARG A 73 36.22 -10.13 -10.63
N GLU A 74 36.68 -9.26 -9.71
CA GLU A 74 35.86 -8.24 -9.07
C GLU A 74 35.22 -7.32 -10.14
N GLU A 75 36.01 -6.88 -11.14
CA GLU A 75 35.49 -6.05 -12.23
C GLU A 75 34.47 -6.79 -13.09
N SER A 76 34.69 -8.07 -13.37
CA SER A 76 33.78 -8.91 -14.13
C SER A 76 32.46 -9.08 -13.40
N GLY A 77 32.49 -9.43 -12.11
CA GLY A 77 31.31 -9.56 -11.26
C GLY A 77 30.54 -8.23 -11.14
N ALA A 78 31.25 -7.12 -10.95
CA ALA A 78 30.66 -5.80 -10.91
C ALA A 78 29.92 -5.45 -12.22
N ARG A 79 30.50 -5.79 -13.39
CA ARG A 79 29.86 -5.57 -14.71
C ARG A 79 28.62 -6.48 -14.88
N ALA A 80 28.71 -7.73 -14.46
CA ALA A 80 27.56 -8.66 -14.48
C ALA A 80 26.40 -8.11 -13.66
N LEU A 81 26.68 -7.63 -12.44
CA LEU A 81 25.66 -7.03 -11.59
C LEU A 81 25.11 -5.70 -12.16
N ILE A 82 25.95 -4.84 -12.73
CA ILE A 82 25.48 -3.61 -13.41
C ILE A 82 24.53 -3.95 -14.57
N ASN A 83 24.77 -5.06 -15.26
CA ASN A 83 23.92 -5.46 -16.38
C ASN A 83 22.48 -5.78 -15.98
N VAL A 84 22.20 -6.14 -14.71
CA VAL A 84 20.81 -6.35 -14.27
C VAL A 84 19.96 -5.07 -14.38
N LEU A 85 20.59 -3.89 -14.36
CA LEU A 85 19.92 -2.61 -14.55
C LEU A 85 19.39 -2.38 -15.97
N LYS A 86 19.79 -3.22 -16.93
CA LYS A 86 19.24 -3.19 -18.30
C LYS A 86 17.86 -3.84 -18.38
N ASP A 87 17.49 -4.62 -17.37
CA ASP A 87 16.14 -5.13 -17.23
C ASP A 87 15.24 -4.02 -16.64
N ASP A 88 14.24 -3.62 -17.42
CA ASP A 88 13.28 -2.59 -17.03
C ASP A 88 12.51 -2.97 -15.77
N ALA A 89 12.26 -4.27 -15.51
CA ALA A 89 11.60 -4.73 -14.31
C ALA A 89 12.45 -4.46 -13.07
N VAL A 90 13.77 -4.71 -13.13
CA VAL A 90 14.73 -4.42 -12.05
C VAL A 90 14.83 -2.92 -11.81
N SER A 91 15.01 -2.15 -12.86
CA SER A 91 15.14 -0.70 -12.80
C SER A 91 13.90 -0.04 -12.20
N ARG A 92 12.69 -0.46 -12.64
CA ARG A 92 11.41 0.00 -12.07
C ARG A 92 11.24 -0.39 -10.61
N ALA A 93 11.62 -1.62 -10.24
CA ALA A 93 11.55 -2.07 -8.85
C ALA A 93 12.39 -1.19 -7.91
N ILE A 94 13.62 -0.85 -8.34
CA ILE A 94 14.51 0.03 -7.60
C ILE A 94 13.95 1.46 -7.54
N ALA A 95 13.50 2.00 -8.68
CA ALA A 95 12.94 3.35 -8.76
C ALA A 95 11.69 3.50 -7.90
N TRP A 96 10.82 2.50 -7.88
CA TRP A 96 9.64 2.47 -7.00
C TRP A 96 10.01 2.46 -5.52
N GLN A 97 10.95 1.60 -5.14
CA GLN A 97 11.34 1.46 -3.74
C GLN A 97 12.15 2.65 -3.23
N ASN A 98 13.06 3.16 -4.05
CA ASN A 98 13.98 4.24 -3.69
C ASN A 98 14.43 5.04 -4.92
N PRO A 99 13.70 6.09 -5.30
CA PRO A 99 14.06 6.94 -6.45
C PRO A 99 15.47 7.54 -6.36
N THR A 100 15.95 7.85 -5.14
CA THR A 100 17.29 8.39 -4.92
C THR A 100 18.38 7.35 -5.23
N ALA A 101 18.16 6.10 -4.82
CA ALA A 101 19.08 5.01 -5.17
C ALA A 101 19.08 4.77 -6.68
N TRP A 102 17.92 4.77 -7.32
CA TRP A 102 17.81 4.63 -8.77
C TRP A 102 18.62 5.68 -9.50
N ARG A 103 18.47 6.97 -9.17
CA ARG A 103 19.28 8.05 -9.79
C ARG A 103 20.78 7.85 -9.61
N SER A 104 21.21 7.29 -8.47
CA SER A 104 22.61 6.94 -8.25
C SER A 104 23.06 5.80 -9.14
N PHE A 105 22.21 4.80 -9.39
CA PHE A 105 22.53 3.62 -10.20
C PHE A 105 22.42 3.87 -11.71
N GLU A 106 21.56 4.77 -12.15
CA GLU A 106 21.39 5.12 -13.57
C GLU A 106 22.72 5.46 -14.25
N SER A 107 23.62 6.15 -13.53
CA SER A 107 24.96 6.48 -14.03
C SER A 107 25.90 5.28 -14.17
N LEU A 108 25.58 4.12 -13.55
CA LEU A 108 26.42 2.92 -13.66
C LEU A 108 26.39 2.31 -15.05
N SER A 109 25.25 2.37 -15.74
CA SER A 109 25.07 1.80 -17.08
C SER A 109 25.99 2.42 -18.13
N SER A 110 26.46 3.64 -17.92
CA SER A 110 27.40 4.37 -18.83
C SER A 110 28.84 4.37 -18.35
N THR A 111 29.16 3.72 -17.23
CA THR A 111 30.49 3.76 -16.62
C THR A 111 31.43 2.81 -17.34
N SER A 112 32.59 3.33 -17.81
CA SER A 112 33.62 2.54 -18.51
C SER A 112 34.56 1.80 -17.56
N GLY A 113 34.78 2.29 -16.35
CA GLY A 113 35.73 1.74 -15.37
C GLY A 113 35.19 1.56 -13.98
N ILE A 114 35.72 0.60 -13.22
CA ILE A 114 35.33 0.29 -11.85
C ILE A 114 36.27 1.02 -10.86
N ASN A 115 35.99 2.29 -10.60
CA ASN A 115 36.70 3.07 -9.58
C ASN A 115 36.03 2.90 -8.18
N ALA A 116 36.62 3.52 -7.14
CA ALA A 116 36.14 3.43 -5.78
C ALA A 116 34.67 3.90 -5.59
N SER A 117 34.24 4.93 -6.32
CA SER A 117 32.86 5.40 -6.30
C SER A 117 31.93 4.38 -6.94
N THR A 118 32.32 3.80 -8.07
CA THR A 118 31.60 2.74 -8.76
C THR A 118 31.46 1.51 -7.86
N ARG A 119 32.55 1.05 -7.23
CA ARG A 119 32.52 -0.08 -6.27
C ARG A 119 31.51 0.12 -5.15
N ARG A 120 31.44 1.33 -4.58
CA ARG A 120 30.46 1.64 -3.53
C ARG A 120 29.03 1.52 -4.03
N LYS A 121 28.73 2.02 -5.22
CA LYS A 121 27.40 1.92 -5.84
C LYS A 121 27.05 0.45 -6.18
N VAL A 122 28.00 -0.30 -6.74
CA VAL A 122 27.85 -1.72 -7.04
C VAL A 122 27.54 -2.53 -5.78
N ARG A 123 28.25 -2.26 -4.67
CA ARG A 123 27.95 -2.91 -3.38
C ARG A 123 26.53 -2.61 -2.91
N GLN A 124 26.07 -1.37 -3.08
CA GLN A 124 24.69 -1.02 -2.74
C GLN A 124 23.71 -1.72 -3.67
N LEU A 125 23.97 -1.80 -4.97
CA LEU A 125 23.16 -2.54 -5.95
C LEU A 125 23.09 -4.03 -5.60
N ALA A 126 24.22 -4.64 -5.17
CA ALA A 126 24.25 -6.03 -4.73
C ALA A 126 23.28 -6.30 -3.57
N LEU A 127 23.19 -5.37 -2.59
CA LEU A 127 22.22 -5.50 -1.47
C LEU A 127 20.76 -5.42 -1.94
N TYR A 128 20.44 -4.57 -2.93
CA TYR A 128 19.11 -4.54 -3.55
C TYR A 128 18.82 -5.85 -4.28
N TRP A 129 19.76 -6.29 -5.12
CA TRP A 129 19.62 -7.51 -5.89
C TRP A 129 19.44 -8.76 -5.00
N GLN A 130 20.34 -8.93 -4.02
CA GLN A 130 20.22 -9.99 -3.02
C GLN A 130 18.83 -10.01 -2.37
N ARG A 131 18.37 -8.83 -1.93
CA ARG A 131 17.07 -8.71 -1.28
C ARG A 131 15.92 -9.08 -2.21
N TYR A 132 15.97 -8.65 -3.46
CA TYR A 132 14.94 -8.95 -4.46
C TYR A 132 14.85 -10.42 -4.82
N CYS A 133 15.97 -11.15 -4.79
CA CYS A 133 16.02 -12.57 -5.08
C CYS A 133 15.78 -13.48 -3.85
N SER A 134 15.91 -12.95 -2.62
CA SER A 134 15.86 -13.78 -1.41
C SER A 134 14.70 -13.50 -0.46
N LYS A 135 14.02 -12.34 -0.60
CA LYS A 135 12.95 -11.94 0.32
C LYS A 135 11.63 -11.72 -0.38
N ALA A 136 10.56 -12.28 0.17
CA ALA A 136 9.19 -11.93 -0.19
C ALA A 136 8.71 -10.80 0.72
N GLU A 137 8.46 -9.62 0.16
CA GLU A 137 7.95 -8.47 0.91
C GLU A 137 6.62 -7.97 0.31
N THR A 138 5.95 -7.06 1.01
CA THR A 138 4.62 -6.57 0.61
C THR A 138 4.70 -5.28 -0.19
N ILE A 139 5.79 -5.04 -0.92
CA ILE A 139 6.03 -3.78 -1.62
C ILE A 139 6.18 -4.04 -3.13
N GLY A 140 5.10 -3.81 -3.88
CA GLY A 140 5.09 -3.76 -5.34
C GLY A 140 5.87 -4.87 -6.03
N TYR A 141 6.79 -4.49 -6.89
CA TYR A 141 7.66 -5.41 -7.65
C TYR A 141 8.53 -6.30 -6.76
N PHE A 142 8.68 -5.96 -5.49
CA PHE A 142 9.54 -6.67 -4.54
C PHE A 142 8.86 -7.90 -3.91
N GLY A 143 7.56 -7.99 -3.95
CA GLY A 143 6.82 -9.11 -3.40
C GLY A 143 5.50 -9.36 -4.14
N PRO A 144 5.56 -9.67 -5.42
CA PRO A 144 4.35 -9.96 -6.18
C PRO A 144 3.66 -11.20 -5.63
N PHE A 145 2.34 -11.23 -5.75
CA PHE A 145 1.52 -12.34 -5.29
C PHE A 145 0.85 -13.08 -6.45
N ALA A 146 0.54 -14.35 -6.23
CA ALA A 146 -0.31 -15.14 -7.12
C ALA A 146 -1.47 -15.71 -6.31
N TRP A 147 -2.63 -15.89 -6.95
CA TRP A 147 -3.68 -16.71 -6.40
C TRP A 147 -3.37 -18.17 -6.73
N ALA A 148 -3.10 -18.96 -5.69
CA ALA A 148 -2.88 -20.38 -5.81
C ALA A 148 -4.20 -21.12 -5.59
N GLU A 149 -4.53 -22.05 -6.48
CA GLU A 149 -5.67 -22.94 -6.30
C GLU A 149 -5.29 -24.07 -5.35
N VAL A 150 -6.18 -24.41 -4.43
CA VAL A 150 -6.03 -25.60 -3.60
C VAL A 150 -6.43 -26.81 -4.43
N ASP A 151 -5.44 -27.61 -4.84
CA ASP A 151 -5.62 -28.77 -5.69
C ASP A 151 -5.25 -30.05 -4.91
N PRO A 152 -6.23 -30.91 -4.57
CA PRO A 152 -5.97 -32.15 -3.84
C PRO A 152 -5.01 -33.10 -4.56
N GLU A 153 -4.89 -33.03 -5.87
CA GLU A 153 -4.02 -33.88 -6.68
C GLU A 153 -2.56 -33.37 -6.73
N ALA A 154 -2.34 -32.08 -6.41
CA ALA A 154 -0.99 -31.53 -6.35
C ALA A 154 -0.25 -32.03 -5.10
N SER A 155 1.04 -32.30 -5.22
CA SER A 155 1.82 -32.88 -4.12
C SER A 155 2.37 -31.86 -3.12
N ALA A 156 2.57 -30.62 -3.58
CA ALA A 156 3.18 -29.54 -2.81
C ALA A 156 2.70 -28.16 -3.34
N VAL A 157 3.53 -27.13 -3.20
CA VAL A 157 3.33 -25.87 -3.91
C VAL A 157 3.93 -26.03 -5.29
N GLU A 158 3.09 -25.87 -6.31
CA GLU A 158 3.48 -25.89 -7.71
C GLU A 158 3.31 -24.49 -8.28
N PHE A 159 4.31 -24.02 -9.04
CA PHE A 159 4.25 -22.77 -9.75
C PHE A 159 4.76 -22.94 -11.16
N ILE A 160 3.89 -22.61 -12.13
CA ILE A 160 4.24 -22.59 -13.54
C ILE A 160 4.41 -21.13 -13.93
N SER A 161 5.67 -20.71 -14.13
CA SER A 161 6.00 -19.33 -14.52
C SER A 161 5.58 -19.04 -15.96
N SER A 162 5.27 -17.78 -16.23
CA SER A 162 5.13 -17.21 -17.55
C SER A 162 6.46 -16.59 -18.02
N ASP A 163 6.51 -16.16 -19.27
CA ASP A 163 7.64 -15.41 -19.84
C ASP A 163 7.85 -14.03 -19.17
N HIS A 164 6.84 -13.55 -18.47
CA HIS A 164 6.87 -12.28 -17.75
C HIS A 164 6.84 -12.50 -16.24
N LEU A 165 7.52 -11.63 -15.49
CA LEU A 165 7.51 -11.71 -14.02
C LEU A 165 6.21 -11.20 -13.43
N ILE A 166 5.63 -10.17 -14.01
CA ILE A 166 4.43 -9.48 -13.52
C ILE A 166 3.33 -9.54 -14.59
N ASP A 167 2.17 -10.02 -14.20
CA ASP A 167 0.96 -10.02 -15.02
C ASP A 167 0.26 -8.66 -14.97
N ARG A 168 0.09 -8.13 -13.77
CA ARG A 168 -0.67 -6.90 -13.54
C ARG A 168 -0.09 -6.09 -12.38
N SER A 169 -0.10 -4.76 -12.56
CA SER A 169 0.18 -3.80 -11.49
C SER A 169 -1.11 -3.11 -11.08
N HIS A 170 -1.37 -3.03 -9.78
CA HIS A 170 -2.47 -2.29 -9.19
C HIS A 170 -1.90 -1.13 -8.36
N VAL A 171 -2.27 0.08 -8.75
CA VAL A 171 -1.84 1.32 -8.07
C VAL A 171 -3.05 1.98 -7.45
N ALA A 172 -2.98 2.32 -6.17
CA ALA A 172 -4.04 3.02 -5.46
C ALA A 172 -3.46 4.04 -4.47
N MET A 173 -4.23 5.08 -4.17
CA MET A 173 -3.85 6.07 -3.16
C MET A 173 -3.81 5.45 -1.76
N GLU A 174 -2.81 5.81 -0.98
CA GLU A 174 -2.77 5.48 0.44
C GLU A 174 -3.86 6.24 1.20
N ALA A 175 -4.57 5.55 2.10
CA ALA A 175 -5.70 6.12 2.83
C ALA A 175 -5.34 7.42 3.57
N TRP A 176 -4.11 7.53 4.11
CA TRP A 176 -3.66 8.76 4.78
C TRP A 176 -3.56 9.95 3.82
N ALA A 177 -3.13 9.71 2.58
CA ALA A 177 -3.04 10.76 1.57
C ALA A 177 -4.44 11.23 1.15
N VAL A 178 -5.36 10.29 0.99
CA VAL A 178 -6.77 10.58 0.70
C VAL A 178 -7.41 11.41 1.81
N ILE A 179 -7.16 11.05 3.07
CA ILE A 179 -7.64 11.80 4.24
C ILE A 179 -7.13 13.25 4.22
N GLU A 180 -5.84 13.47 3.90
CA GLU A 180 -5.28 14.83 3.84
C GLU A 180 -5.85 15.63 2.66
N ILE A 181 -6.09 15.00 1.49
CA ILE A 181 -6.79 15.63 0.37
C ILE A 181 -8.23 16.01 0.77
N GLY A 182 -8.95 15.07 1.40
CA GLY A 182 -10.30 15.32 1.89
C GLY A 182 -10.37 16.48 2.90
N LYS A 183 -9.42 16.57 3.83
CA LYS A 183 -9.30 17.68 4.77
C LYS A 183 -9.01 19.01 4.05
N ALA A 184 -8.11 18.99 3.08
CA ALA A 184 -7.78 20.21 2.31
C ALA A 184 -8.98 20.73 1.55
N LEU A 185 -9.76 19.87 0.89
CA LEU A 185 -11.01 20.24 0.23
C LEU A 185 -12.05 20.76 1.23
N ALA A 186 -12.23 20.08 2.37
CA ALA A 186 -13.15 20.47 3.42
C ALA A 186 -12.71 21.74 4.19
N SER A 187 -11.46 22.18 4.07
CA SER A 187 -11.01 23.45 4.68
C SER A 187 -11.62 24.68 4.02
N ARG A 188 -12.12 24.54 2.79
CA ARG A 188 -12.89 25.57 2.10
C ARG A 188 -14.32 25.56 2.61
N ALA A 189 -14.78 26.68 3.15
CA ALA A 189 -16.10 26.81 3.77
C ALA A 189 -17.29 26.51 2.83
N ASP A 190 -17.14 26.77 1.53
CA ASP A 190 -18.12 26.47 0.50
C ASP A 190 -18.22 24.95 0.22
N LEU A 191 -17.08 24.24 0.19
CA LEU A 191 -17.03 22.78 0.04
C LEU A 191 -17.41 22.07 1.34
N GLN A 192 -16.98 22.58 2.51
CA GLN A 192 -17.31 22.00 3.82
C GLN A 192 -18.82 21.88 4.03
N TRP A 193 -19.60 22.83 3.49
CA TRP A 193 -21.07 22.80 3.55
C TRP A 193 -21.69 21.53 2.98
N TRP A 194 -21.00 20.90 2.04
CA TRP A 194 -21.43 19.66 1.39
C TRP A 194 -20.83 18.41 2.01
N MET A 195 -19.96 18.57 3.03
CA MET A 195 -19.37 17.43 3.75
C MET A 195 -20.30 16.97 4.88
N PRO A 196 -20.33 15.66 5.17
CA PRO A 196 -21.16 15.12 6.24
C PRO A 196 -20.46 15.30 7.61
N PRO A 197 -21.01 16.09 8.52
CA PRO A 197 -20.47 16.15 9.88
C PRO A 197 -20.78 14.83 10.62
N ILE A 198 -19.87 14.42 11.53
CA ILE A 198 -20.03 13.23 12.36
C ILE A 198 -19.78 13.59 13.83
N LEU A 199 -20.55 13.00 14.74
CA LEU A 199 -20.24 13.05 16.17
C LEU A 199 -18.88 12.38 16.41
N SER A 200 -18.04 13.02 17.21
CA SER A 200 -16.79 12.40 17.65
C SER A 200 -17.06 11.08 18.36
N PRO A 201 -16.31 9.99 18.10
CA PRO A 201 -16.47 8.70 18.77
C PRO A 201 -16.39 8.78 20.31
N ALA A 202 -15.79 9.84 20.85
CA ALA A 202 -15.68 10.08 22.28
C ALA A 202 -16.92 10.77 22.88
N VAL A 203 -17.98 10.97 22.08
CA VAL A 203 -19.16 11.75 22.48
C VAL A 203 -20.38 10.87 22.59
N ASP A 204 -21.05 10.94 23.75
CA ASP A 204 -22.39 10.41 23.98
C ASP A 204 -23.42 11.52 23.94
N LEU A 205 -24.49 11.35 23.16
CA LEU A 205 -25.62 12.26 23.05
C LEU A 205 -26.87 11.63 23.69
N ASN A 206 -27.31 12.18 24.80
CA ASN A 206 -28.55 11.80 25.43
C ASN A 206 -29.68 12.79 25.06
N MET A 207 -30.55 12.38 24.13
CA MET A 207 -31.66 13.21 23.62
C MET A 207 -32.71 13.49 24.70
N GLU A 208 -33.03 12.53 25.58
CA GLU A 208 -34.05 12.69 26.63
C GLU A 208 -33.66 13.73 27.66
N ARG A 209 -32.36 13.74 28.04
CA ARG A 209 -31.79 14.69 29.01
C ARG A 209 -31.33 15.98 28.39
N GLY A 210 -31.26 16.07 27.07
CA GLY A 210 -30.68 17.19 26.34
C GLY A 210 -29.22 17.43 26.74
N THR A 211 -28.41 16.35 26.83
CA THR A 211 -27.02 16.45 27.26
C THR A 211 -26.05 15.81 26.28
N VAL A 212 -24.88 16.40 26.19
CA VAL A 212 -23.71 15.88 25.46
C VAL A 212 -22.63 15.60 26.47
N THR A 213 -22.08 14.40 26.44
CA THR A 213 -20.97 13.97 27.30
C THR A 213 -19.76 13.62 26.43
N VAL A 214 -18.64 14.25 26.67
CA VAL A 214 -17.34 13.84 26.08
C VAL A 214 -16.68 12.89 27.08
N ALA A 215 -16.09 11.82 26.61
CA ALA A 215 -15.41 10.85 27.47
C ALA A 215 -14.43 11.53 28.42
N GLY A 216 -14.54 11.24 29.72
CA GLY A 216 -13.73 11.85 30.77
C GLY A 216 -14.21 13.24 31.25
N HIS A 217 -15.31 13.77 30.73
CA HIS A 217 -15.88 15.06 31.11
C HIS A 217 -17.29 14.94 31.67
N GLN A 218 -17.72 15.98 32.41
CA GLN A 218 -19.09 16.04 32.93
C GLN A 218 -20.10 16.32 31.79
N PRO A 219 -21.33 15.76 31.87
CA PRO A 219 -22.40 16.06 30.93
C PRO A 219 -22.69 17.56 30.82
N ARG A 220 -22.79 18.07 29.61
CA ARG A 220 -23.16 19.45 29.32
C ARG A 220 -24.55 19.51 28.70
N ARG A 221 -25.41 20.36 29.23
CA ARG A 221 -26.71 20.62 28.58
C ARG A 221 -26.52 21.35 27.27
N VAL A 222 -27.28 20.93 26.28
CA VAL A 222 -27.39 21.57 24.96
C VAL A 222 -28.83 22.02 24.74
N ARG A 223 -29.02 23.04 23.93
CA ARG A 223 -30.35 23.49 23.53
C ARG A 223 -31.03 22.44 22.66
N GLU A 224 -32.34 22.45 22.60
CA GLU A 224 -33.09 21.48 21.81
C GLU A 224 -32.72 21.50 20.32
N ASP A 225 -32.54 22.69 19.76
CA ASP A 225 -32.09 22.84 18.37
C ASP A 225 -30.67 22.29 18.11
N GLU A 226 -29.76 22.50 19.08
CA GLU A 226 -28.41 21.90 19.04
C GLU A 226 -28.49 20.37 19.13
N ALA A 227 -29.30 19.83 20.04
CA ALA A 227 -29.47 18.40 20.20
C ALA A 227 -30.01 17.73 18.92
N ARG A 228 -30.99 18.38 18.26
CA ARG A 228 -31.55 17.91 16.98
C ARG A 228 -30.50 17.92 15.86
N VAL A 229 -29.66 18.94 15.79
CA VAL A 229 -28.53 18.99 14.85
C VAL A 229 -27.56 17.84 15.14
N LEU A 230 -27.12 17.66 16.39
CA LEU A 230 -26.17 16.62 16.76
C LEU A 230 -26.71 15.21 16.52
N PHE A 231 -28.00 15.01 16.67
CA PHE A 231 -28.65 13.73 16.33
C PHE A 231 -28.57 13.38 14.85
N LEU A 232 -28.56 14.37 13.96
CA LEU A 232 -28.42 14.19 12.52
C LEU A 232 -26.98 14.17 12.02
N THR A 233 -26.00 14.45 12.90
CA THR A 233 -24.56 14.38 12.57
C THR A 233 -24.05 12.94 12.66
N ASP A 234 -24.46 12.12 11.71
CA ASP A 234 -24.18 10.68 11.64
C ASP A 234 -23.07 10.32 10.62
N GLY A 235 -22.45 11.32 10.00
CA GLY A 235 -21.41 11.12 8.97
C GLY A 235 -21.94 10.69 7.60
N THR A 236 -23.27 10.63 7.42
CA THR A 236 -23.88 10.25 6.14
C THR A 236 -24.50 11.43 5.40
N ARG A 237 -25.07 12.38 6.12
CA ARG A 237 -25.80 13.53 5.59
C ARG A 237 -24.92 14.77 5.51
N PRO A 238 -24.76 15.39 4.33
CA PRO A 238 -24.13 16.71 4.21
C PRO A 238 -24.83 17.77 5.08
N ALA A 239 -24.09 18.77 5.56
CA ALA A 239 -24.67 19.85 6.33
C ALA A 239 -25.82 20.57 5.59
N ALA A 240 -25.72 20.72 4.28
CA ALA A 240 -26.80 21.24 3.42
C ALA A 240 -28.10 20.44 3.57
N GLN A 241 -28.03 19.11 3.64
CA GLN A 241 -29.19 18.25 3.82
C GLN A 241 -29.74 18.32 5.24
N ILE A 242 -28.86 18.42 6.25
CA ILE A 242 -29.27 18.60 7.66
C ILE A 242 -30.06 19.90 7.81
N ALA A 243 -29.57 21.02 7.22
CA ALA A 243 -30.28 22.30 7.24
C ALA A 243 -31.69 22.17 6.67
N LYS A 244 -31.80 21.53 5.50
CA LYS A 244 -33.09 21.28 4.84
C LYS A 244 -34.02 20.39 5.68
N SER A 245 -33.49 19.34 6.31
CA SER A 245 -34.29 18.40 7.12
C SER A 245 -34.84 19.02 8.40
N LEU A 246 -34.15 20.03 8.94
CA LEU A 246 -34.52 20.74 10.17
C LEU A 246 -35.28 22.05 9.90
N ASP A 247 -35.48 22.43 8.64
CA ASP A 247 -35.99 23.75 8.24
C ASP A 247 -35.21 24.88 8.95
N MET A 248 -33.87 24.73 8.97
CA MET A 248 -32.97 25.61 9.69
C MET A 248 -32.18 26.49 8.71
N GLU A 249 -32.10 27.78 9.03
CA GLU A 249 -31.28 28.72 8.27
C GLU A 249 -29.81 28.23 8.20
N PRO A 250 -29.18 28.23 7.01
CA PRO A 250 -27.82 27.71 6.78
C PRO A 250 -26.79 28.30 7.75
N GLU A 251 -26.83 29.62 7.97
CA GLU A 251 -25.91 30.32 8.88
C GLU A 251 -26.10 29.92 10.35
N ARG A 252 -27.32 29.55 10.74
CA ARG A 252 -27.58 29.05 12.09
C ARG A 252 -26.97 27.66 12.27
N LEU A 253 -27.18 26.76 11.32
CA LEU A 253 -26.59 25.44 11.34
C LEU A 253 -25.07 25.51 11.35
N ARG A 254 -24.48 26.32 10.47
CA ARG A 254 -23.03 26.52 10.40
C ARG A 254 -22.47 26.97 11.75
N ARG A 255 -23.09 27.94 12.41
CA ARG A 255 -22.66 28.40 13.76
C ARG A 255 -22.70 27.27 14.79
N ILE A 256 -23.72 26.42 14.76
CA ILE A 256 -23.82 25.27 15.68
C ILE A 256 -22.69 24.28 15.39
N LEU A 257 -22.51 23.87 14.15
CA LEU A 257 -21.49 22.88 13.77
C LEU A 257 -20.07 23.39 14.09
N VAL A 258 -19.73 24.63 13.73
CA VAL A 258 -18.42 25.24 14.04
C VAL A 258 -18.19 25.33 15.56
N ALA A 259 -19.24 25.65 16.34
CA ALA A 259 -19.11 25.70 17.81
C ALA A 259 -18.85 24.31 18.41
N HIS A 260 -19.40 23.27 17.82
CA HIS A 260 -19.19 21.88 18.25
C HIS A 260 -17.86 21.31 17.74
N GLU A 261 -17.43 21.68 16.54
CA GLU A 261 -16.11 21.33 15.99
C GLU A 261 -14.97 21.91 16.87
N ARG A 262 -15.07 23.18 17.27
CA ARG A 262 -14.12 23.81 18.22
C ARG A 262 -14.05 23.14 19.58
N ARG A 263 -15.10 22.42 19.98
CA ARG A 263 -15.18 21.64 21.21
C ARG A 263 -14.82 20.18 21.03
N HIS A 264 -14.40 19.78 19.83
CA HIS A 264 -14.11 18.40 19.46
C HIS A 264 -15.29 17.43 19.67
N THR A 265 -16.52 17.94 19.70
CA THR A 265 -17.73 17.11 19.79
C THR A 265 -18.26 16.69 18.44
N VAL A 266 -17.89 17.42 17.40
CA VAL A 266 -18.20 17.11 15.98
C VAL A 266 -16.90 17.15 15.19
N ILE A 267 -16.74 16.24 14.25
CA ILE A 267 -15.74 16.27 13.20
C ILE A 267 -16.49 16.67 11.91
N TRP A 268 -16.03 17.71 11.23
CA TRP A 268 -16.70 18.22 10.04
C TRP A 268 -15.70 18.40 8.90
N ASP A 269 -15.34 17.28 8.32
CA ASP A 269 -14.50 17.18 7.14
C ASP A 269 -15.11 16.17 6.14
N ALA A 270 -14.33 15.68 5.19
CA ALA A 270 -14.79 14.68 4.22
C ALA A 270 -15.12 13.32 4.84
N ASN A 271 -14.77 13.09 6.11
CA ASN A 271 -14.98 11.85 6.86
C ASN A 271 -14.56 10.59 6.09
N ILE A 272 -13.30 10.56 5.68
CA ILE A 272 -12.73 9.45 4.92
C ILE A 272 -12.20 8.39 5.90
N PRO A 273 -12.74 7.16 5.87
CA PRO A 273 -12.25 6.08 6.72
C PRO A 273 -10.90 5.56 6.24
N VAL A 274 -10.13 4.96 7.17
CA VAL A 274 -8.93 4.20 6.81
C VAL A 274 -9.38 2.88 6.16
N SER A 275 -9.41 2.86 4.85
CA SER A 275 -9.95 1.78 4.04
C SER A 275 -9.22 1.70 2.70
N VAL A 276 -9.24 0.51 2.08
CA VAL A 276 -8.79 0.32 0.69
C VAL A 276 -9.69 1.05 -0.31
N HIS A 277 -10.91 1.43 0.09
CA HIS A 277 -11.87 2.19 -0.70
C HIS A 277 -11.88 3.70 -0.38
N ALA A 278 -10.86 4.19 0.35
CA ALA A 278 -10.80 5.60 0.75
C ALA A 278 -10.92 6.55 -0.45
N TRP A 279 -10.26 6.22 -1.57
CA TRP A 279 -10.29 7.02 -2.79
C TRP A 279 -11.68 7.05 -3.44
N ASP A 280 -12.34 5.91 -3.55
CA ASP A 280 -13.70 5.79 -4.09
C ASP A 280 -14.68 6.59 -3.22
N ILE A 281 -14.55 6.49 -1.89
CA ILE A 281 -15.38 7.24 -0.94
C ILE A 281 -15.19 8.74 -1.10
N LEU A 282 -13.98 9.24 -1.32
CA LEU A 282 -13.75 10.66 -1.57
C LEU A 282 -14.43 11.10 -2.87
N HIS A 283 -14.33 10.35 -3.96
CA HIS A 283 -15.05 10.60 -5.21
C HIS A 283 -16.57 10.63 -4.99
N GLU A 284 -17.12 9.69 -4.24
CA GLU A 284 -18.55 9.67 -3.90
C GLU A 284 -18.97 10.91 -3.10
N ARG A 285 -18.14 11.37 -2.16
CA ARG A 285 -18.40 12.59 -1.38
C ARG A 285 -18.42 13.83 -2.29
N ILE A 286 -17.47 13.94 -3.19
CA ILE A 286 -17.43 15.05 -4.16
C ILE A 286 -18.62 15.00 -5.12
N ALA A 287 -19.01 13.83 -5.60
CA ALA A 287 -20.17 13.67 -6.48
C ALA A 287 -21.50 14.08 -5.82
N GLN A 288 -21.60 14.06 -4.49
CA GLN A 288 -22.77 14.49 -3.72
C GLN A 288 -22.88 16.02 -3.54
N ILE A 289 -21.89 16.81 -3.97
CA ILE A 289 -21.96 18.26 -3.92
C ILE A 289 -23.08 18.75 -4.82
N GLY A 290 -24.07 19.44 -4.25
CA GLY A 290 -25.27 19.88 -4.98
C GLY A 290 -25.01 21.09 -5.87
N ASP A 291 -24.00 21.91 -5.57
CA ASP A 291 -23.57 23.00 -6.45
C ASP A 291 -22.71 22.46 -7.58
N ALA A 292 -23.15 22.68 -8.83
CA ALA A 292 -22.49 22.14 -10.01
C ALA A 292 -21.08 22.73 -10.21
N GLY A 293 -20.89 24.02 -9.99
CA GLY A 293 -19.60 24.68 -10.16
C GLY A 293 -18.55 24.18 -9.15
N LEU A 294 -18.95 24.09 -7.87
CA LEU A 294 -18.08 23.57 -6.81
C LEU A 294 -17.76 22.07 -7.00
N ARG A 295 -18.75 21.30 -7.45
CA ARG A 295 -18.55 19.88 -7.77
C ARG A 295 -17.56 19.69 -8.90
N ASP A 296 -17.73 20.42 -10.00
CA ASP A 296 -16.85 20.33 -11.17
C ASP A 296 -15.42 20.76 -10.83
N GLU A 297 -15.25 21.81 -10.03
CA GLU A 297 -13.93 22.26 -9.53
C GLU A 297 -13.26 21.18 -8.68
N ALA A 298 -13.97 20.61 -7.70
CA ALA A 298 -13.43 19.57 -6.83
C ALA A 298 -13.15 18.27 -7.61
N THR A 299 -14.02 17.90 -8.57
CA THR A 299 -13.81 16.74 -9.44
C THR A 299 -12.56 16.92 -10.29
N ALA A 300 -12.32 18.11 -10.85
CA ALA A 300 -11.11 18.39 -11.64
C ALA A 300 -9.81 18.20 -10.82
N VAL A 301 -9.84 18.49 -9.52
CA VAL A 301 -8.70 18.19 -8.64
C VAL A 301 -8.47 16.68 -8.57
N LEU A 302 -9.51 15.87 -8.30
CA LEU A 302 -9.36 14.40 -8.20
C LEU A 302 -8.95 13.77 -9.53
N THR A 303 -9.50 14.23 -10.65
CA THR A 303 -9.14 13.75 -12.00
C THR A 303 -7.64 13.85 -12.27
N ARG A 304 -6.99 14.93 -11.82
CA ARG A 304 -5.52 15.08 -11.97
C ARG A 304 -4.74 14.02 -11.19
N PHE A 305 -5.23 13.60 -10.03
CA PHE A 305 -4.65 12.47 -9.30
C PHE A 305 -4.88 11.16 -10.06
N ASP A 306 -6.10 10.92 -10.56
CA ASP A 306 -6.43 9.71 -11.33
C ASP A 306 -5.57 9.56 -12.58
N GLU A 307 -5.35 10.64 -13.31
CA GLU A 307 -4.46 10.67 -14.48
C GLU A 307 -3.03 10.26 -14.11
N LEU A 308 -2.50 10.78 -13.00
CA LEU A 308 -1.15 10.43 -12.54
C LEU A 308 -1.06 8.98 -12.05
N LEU A 309 -2.09 8.48 -11.36
CA LEU A 309 -2.14 7.07 -10.93
C LEU A 309 -2.20 6.13 -12.14
N GLU A 310 -2.96 6.49 -13.18
CA GLU A 310 -3.03 5.70 -14.41
C GLU A 310 -1.69 5.70 -15.17
N VAL A 311 -1.02 6.85 -15.22
CA VAL A 311 0.34 6.95 -15.76
C VAL A 311 1.28 6.04 -14.97
N ILE A 312 1.31 6.11 -13.62
CA ILE A 312 2.17 5.27 -12.77
C ILE A 312 1.90 3.77 -12.99
N ARG A 313 0.63 3.39 -13.18
CA ARG A 313 0.24 1.99 -13.40
C ARG A 313 0.82 1.41 -14.68
N ASN A 314 0.90 2.20 -15.74
CA ASN A 314 1.22 1.74 -17.10
C ASN A 314 2.65 2.10 -17.55
N ILE A 315 3.46 2.71 -16.70
CA ILE A 315 4.80 3.17 -17.06
C ILE A 315 5.75 1.99 -17.35
N PRO A 316 6.45 2.02 -18.50
CA PRO A 316 7.36 0.94 -18.88
C PRO A 316 8.76 1.04 -18.27
N ASP A 317 9.24 2.22 -17.89
CA ASP A 317 10.63 2.46 -17.49
C ASP A 317 10.76 3.21 -16.16
N ALA A 318 11.94 3.10 -15.56
CA ALA A 318 12.24 3.64 -14.23
C ALA A 318 12.31 5.17 -14.18
N ARG A 319 12.74 5.82 -15.26
CA ARG A 319 12.86 7.29 -15.31
C ARG A 319 11.49 7.93 -15.32
N SER A 320 10.64 7.50 -16.25
CA SER A 320 9.25 7.97 -16.34
C SER A 320 8.47 7.69 -15.05
N LEU A 321 8.73 6.56 -14.40
CA LEU A 321 8.13 6.24 -13.10
C LEU A 321 8.55 7.23 -12.01
N THR A 322 9.83 7.59 -11.97
CA THR A 322 10.34 8.58 -11.03
C THR A 322 9.71 9.96 -11.26
N GLU A 323 9.62 10.39 -12.51
CA GLU A 323 9.02 11.69 -12.89
C GLU A 323 7.52 11.74 -12.55
N ALA A 324 6.79 10.65 -12.79
CA ALA A 324 5.36 10.57 -12.47
C ALA A 324 5.10 10.59 -10.95
N THR A 325 5.89 9.85 -10.17
CA THR A 325 5.77 9.87 -8.71
C THR A 325 6.15 11.22 -8.10
N GLU A 326 7.11 11.94 -8.66
CA GLU A 326 7.42 13.32 -8.28
C GLU A 326 6.31 14.29 -8.64
N SER A 327 5.66 14.08 -9.81
CA SER A 327 4.53 14.90 -10.21
C SER A 327 3.33 14.69 -9.29
N LEU A 328 3.07 13.45 -8.87
CA LEU A 328 2.06 13.12 -7.87
C LEU A 328 2.36 13.80 -6.53
N SER A 329 3.64 13.78 -6.09
CA SER A 329 4.08 14.45 -4.88
C SER A 329 3.86 15.96 -4.93
N ARG A 330 4.24 16.62 -6.03
CA ARG A 330 4.01 18.06 -6.22
C ARG A 330 2.52 18.43 -6.24
N LEU A 331 1.70 17.62 -6.91
CA LEU A 331 0.25 17.85 -6.92
C LEU A 331 -0.33 17.76 -5.51
N PHE A 332 0.03 16.71 -4.76
CA PHE A 332 -0.41 16.53 -3.38
C PHE A 332 -0.02 17.70 -2.48
N GLU A 333 1.25 18.13 -2.51
CA GLU A 333 1.75 19.26 -1.72
C GLU A 333 1.07 20.57 -2.10
N THR A 334 0.76 20.76 -3.39
CA THR A 334 0.03 21.93 -3.87
C THR A 334 -1.41 21.96 -3.35
N VAL A 335 -2.08 20.82 -3.36
CA VAL A 335 -3.49 20.71 -2.94
C VAL A 335 -3.63 20.76 -1.42
N THR A 336 -2.73 20.08 -0.69
CA THR A 336 -2.89 19.89 0.76
C THR A 336 -2.08 20.85 1.61
N GLY A 337 -1.03 21.47 1.05
CA GLY A 337 -0.06 22.25 1.80
C GLY A 337 0.80 21.43 2.77
N THR A 338 0.73 20.10 2.70
CA THR A 338 1.47 19.17 3.57
C THR A 338 2.52 18.38 2.79
N SER A 339 3.55 17.87 3.48
CA SER A 339 4.60 17.07 2.83
C SER A 339 4.06 15.75 2.29
N SER A 340 4.46 15.41 1.06
CA SER A 340 4.18 14.14 0.41
C SER A 340 4.90 12.94 1.05
N ASN A 341 5.86 13.18 1.96
CA ASN A 341 6.62 12.16 2.67
C ASN A 341 6.25 12.11 4.14
N ARG A 342 5.69 11.00 4.59
CA ARG A 342 5.46 10.71 6.00
C ARG A 342 6.68 9.97 6.59
N ARG A 343 7.14 10.38 7.79
CA ARG A 343 8.17 9.67 8.58
C ARG A 343 9.44 9.37 7.78
N ALA A 344 10.05 10.40 7.20
CA ALA A 344 11.33 10.27 6.51
C ALA A 344 12.35 9.46 7.35
N GLY A 345 12.96 8.44 6.74
CA GLY A 345 13.94 7.57 7.39
C GLY A 345 13.43 6.24 7.95
N GLN A 346 12.12 5.98 8.02
CA GLN A 346 11.58 4.67 8.44
C GLN A 346 11.27 3.78 7.23
N ALA A 347 11.47 2.46 7.36
CA ALA A 347 11.48 1.50 6.25
C ALA A 347 10.13 0.83 5.93
N TYR A 348 8.99 1.39 6.36
CA TYR A 348 7.69 0.69 6.30
C TYR A 348 6.66 1.34 5.38
N ALA A 349 5.56 0.62 5.12
CA ALA A 349 4.41 1.04 4.34
C ALA A 349 3.84 2.40 4.76
N ALA A 350 3.05 3.05 3.89
CA ALA A 350 2.47 4.36 4.08
C ALA A 350 3.47 5.54 4.12
N ARG A 351 4.61 5.41 3.43
CA ARG A 351 5.59 6.52 3.22
C ARG A 351 5.28 7.31 1.97
N SER A 352 4.83 6.62 0.93
CA SER A 352 4.44 7.16 -0.37
C SER A 352 2.97 7.56 -0.37
N LEU A 353 2.57 8.35 -1.34
CA LEU A 353 1.19 8.78 -1.55
C LEU A 353 0.30 7.67 -2.10
N CYS A 354 0.89 6.72 -2.79
CA CYS A 354 0.21 5.56 -3.34
C CYS A 354 1.00 4.28 -3.05
N TYR A 355 0.29 3.19 -3.02
CA TYR A 355 0.89 1.85 -2.98
C TYR A 355 0.74 1.17 -4.33
N LEU A 356 1.61 0.21 -4.57
CA LEU A 356 1.61 -0.60 -5.77
C LEU A 356 1.64 -2.06 -5.35
N ASP A 357 0.66 -2.82 -5.79
CA ASP A 357 0.64 -4.28 -5.70
C ASP A 357 0.84 -4.90 -7.07
N CYS A 358 1.61 -5.99 -7.12
CA CYS A 358 1.88 -6.69 -8.36
C CYS A 358 1.37 -8.13 -8.29
N THR A 359 0.68 -8.55 -9.32
CA THR A 359 0.30 -9.95 -9.51
C THR A 359 1.41 -10.66 -10.28
N ARG A 360 1.87 -11.78 -9.74
CA ARG A 360 2.86 -12.65 -10.40
C ARG A 360 2.24 -13.29 -11.65
N ALA A 361 2.94 -13.22 -12.76
CA ALA A 361 2.53 -13.92 -13.96
C ALA A 361 2.81 -15.42 -13.86
N GLY A 362 1.79 -16.24 -14.11
CA GLY A 362 1.84 -17.69 -14.00
C GLY A 362 0.66 -18.26 -13.25
N THR A 363 0.66 -19.57 -13.07
CA THR A 363 -0.36 -20.30 -12.30
C THR A 363 0.27 -20.97 -11.08
N ALA A 364 -0.43 -20.92 -9.96
CA ALA A 364 0.02 -21.49 -8.70
C ALA A 364 -1.00 -22.50 -8.19
N LYS A 365 -0.52 -23.59 -7.61
CA LYS A 365 -1.33 -24.60 -6.90
C LYS A 365 -0.74 -24.89 -5.54
N VAL A 366 -1.62 -25.18 -4.59
CA VAL A 366 -1.26 -25.63 -3.25
C VAL A 366 -1.83 -27.02 -3.04
N GLY A 367 -0.93 -27.98 -2.86
CA GLY A 367 -1.29 -29.37 -2.75
C GLY A 367 -1.51 -29.88 -1.34
N THR A 368 -1.98 -31.11 -1.26
CA THR A 368 -2.39 -31.81 -0.02
C THR A 368 -1.27 -31.89 1.01
N ARG A 369 -0.04 -32.16 0.60
CA ARG A 369 1.11 -32.29 1.54
C ARG A 369 1.38 -31.03 2.36
N LEU A 370 1.21 -29.85 1.75
CA LEU A 370 1.35 -28.60 2.47
C LEU A 370 0.22 -28.43 3.50
N LEU A 371 -1.03 -28.73 3.06
CA LEU A 371 -2.19 -28.64 3.94
C LEU A 371 -2.07 -29.62 5.13
N GLU A 372 -1.62 -30.85 4.90
CA GLU A 372 -1.35 -31.85 5.94
C GLU A 372 -0.27 -31.36 6.92
N ALA A 373 0.82 -30.79 6.41
CA ALA A 373 1.90 -30.25 7.25
C ALA A 373 1.44 -29.07 8.10
N LEU A 374 0.46 -28.31 7.62
CA LEU A 374 -0.10 -27.14 8.33
C LEU A 374 -1.24 -27.51 9.29
N ASP A 375 -1.81 -28.73 9.23
CA ASP A 375 -3.00 -29.10 10.00
C ASP A 375 -2.80 -28.89 11.51
N ALA A 376 -1.80 -29.52 12.11
CA ALA A 376 -1.56 -29.43 13.55
C ALA A 376 -1.21 -28.01 14.03
N PRO A 377 -0.24 -27.27 13.43
CA PRO A 377 0.09 -25.92 13.87
C PRO A 377 -1.04 -24.93 13.67
N LEU A 378 -1.77 -24.98 12.55
CA LEU A 378 -2.90 -24.09 12.32
C LEU A 378 -4.07 -24.39 13.26
N ASN A 379 -4.35 -25.66 13.55
CA ASN A 379 -5.39 -26.01 14.49
C ASN A 379 -5.14 -25.41 15.88
N LEU A 380 -3.90 -25.42 16.37
CA LEU A 380 -3.52 -24.79 17.64
C LEU A 380 -3.83 -23.27 17.61
N VAL A 381 -3.45 -22.57 16.52
CA VAL A 381 -3.69 -21.14 16.36
C VAL A 381 -5.21 -20.86 16.27
N LEU A 382 -5.93 -21.65 15.50
CA LEU A 382 -7.37 -21.48 15.30
C LEU A 382 -8.18 -21.75 16.57
N GLN A 383 -7.79 -22.72 17.40
CA GLN A 383 -8.40 -22.91 18.72
C GLN A 383 -8.23 -21.69 19.61
N SER A 384 -7.06 -21.05 19.59
CA SER A 384 -6.80 -19.82 20.34
C SER A 384 -7.66 -18.66 19.82
N ALA A 385 -7.83 -18.55 18.50
CA ALA A 385 -8.69 -17.55 17.87
C ALA A 385 -10.17 -17.76 18.20
N ASP A 386 -10.65 -19.01 18.19
CA ASP A 386 -12.02 -19.37 18.58
C ASP A 386 -12.31 -18.99 20.05
N TRP A 387 -11.36 -19.28 20.94
CA TRP A 387 -11.48 -18.88 22.35
C TRP A 387 -11.53 -17.36 22.51
N PHE A 388 -10.68 -16.64 21.81
CA PHE A 388 -10.65 -15.16 21.84
C PHE A 388 -11.96 -14.58 21.31
N ALA A 389 -12.44 -15.05 20.16
CA ALA A 389 -13.70 -14.61 19.57
C ALA A 389 -14.90 -14.90 20.49
N ALA A 390 -14.94 -16.09 21.09
CA ALA A 390 -16.00 -16.46 22.06
C ALA A 390 -15.96 -15.62 23.34
N THR A 391 -14.79 -15.12 23.74
CA THR A 391 -14.62 -14.24 24.90
C THR A 391 -15.15 -12.84 24.59
N LEU A 392 -14.76 -12.27 23.43
CA LEU A 392 -15.26 -10.95 22.99
C LEU A 392 -16.77 -10.91 22.75
N ALA A 393 -17.37 -12.01 22.27
CA ALA A 393 -18.81 -12.06 22.03
C ALA A 393 -19.65 -12.10 23.32
N LYS A 394 -19.02 -12.26 24.49
CA LYS A 394 -19.69 -12.25 25.82
C LYS A 394 -19.66 -10.88 26.49
N GLU A 395 -18.80 -9.96 26.04
CA GLU A 395 -18.74 -8.56 26.48
C GLU A 395 -19.61 -7.66 25.59
#